data_864a4e7656b2ab92b364a67f74ca82f4
#
_entry.id   864a4e7656b2ab92b364a67f74ca82f4
#
_cell.length_a   1.000
_cell.length_b   1.000
_cell.length_c   1.000
_cell.angle_alpha   90.00
_cell.angle_beta   90.00
_cell.angle_gamma   90.00
#
_symmetry.space_group_name_H-M   'P 1'
#
loop_
_entity.id
_entity.type
_entity.pdbx_description
1 polymer ?
#
loop_
_entity_poly.entity_id
_entity_poly.type
_entity_poly.pdbx_seq_one_letter_code
_entity_poly.pdbx_strand_id
1 'polypeptide(L)'
;MPRMDRRTTPLRTLVLGFAAALAASLPAASEESAGTVYNVEIIVFRTATGGTAENWSEEAGARSIAGDESASGSMQVGRFVGMLPPAAWQLNELESRLRASGSFVPVAHAAWSQTASSWGTRAGFPVTRLGIEVPGLTGSVYLEHGQFLHLGLSLTWTMGAPPDGLGAGPGTQFTLNETRRVRFYERNYYDHPAFGVIALVTPAQGPRAPGR
;
A
#
# COMPACT_ATOMS: atom_id res chain seq x y z
N MET A 1 -5.98 -84.57 60.78
CA MET A 1 -7.21 -83.93 60.28
C MET A 1 -7.23 -82.51 60.74
N PRO A 2 -7.02 -81.57 59.85
CA PRO A 2 -7.30 -80.16 60.12
C PRO A 2 -8.45 -79.62 59.22
N ARG A 3 -9.20 -78.76 59.80
CA ARG A 3 -10.44 -78.14 59.37
C ARG A 3 -10.17 -77.00 58.32
N MET A 4 -10.90 -77.02 57.20
CA MET A 4 -10.91 -75.97 56.18
C MET A 4 -11.78 -74.82 56.66
N ASP A 5 -11.18 -73.65 56.85
CA ASP A 5 -11.87 -72.40 57.10
C ASP A 5 -12.10 -71.68 55.73
N ARG A 6 -13.37 -71.56 55.38
CA ARG A 6 -13.81 -70.76 54.21
C ARG A 6 -13.91 -69.29 54.62
N ARG A 7 -13.00 -68.48 54.19
CA ARG A 7 -13.16 -67.01 54.28
C ARG A 7 -13.82 -66.48 53.02
N THR A 8 -15.00 -65.95 53.19
CA THR A 8 -15.79 -65.24 52.20
C THR A 8 -15.23 -63.85 52.03
N THR A 9 -14.84 -63.50 50.81
CA THR A 9 -14.35 -62.18 50.45
C THR A 9 -15.54 -61.32 49.90
N PRO A 10 -15.81 -60.09 50.37
CA PRO A 10 -16.87 -59.27 49.83
C PRO A 10 -16.43 -58.58 48.53
N LEU A 11 -17.30 -58.69 47.55
CA LEU A 11 -17.23 -58.07 46.24
C LEU A 11 -17.37 -56.54 46.41
N ARG A 12 -16.28 -55.81 46.22
CA ARG A 12 -16.34 -54.34 46.15
C ARG A 12 -16.74 -53.92 44.75
N THR A 13 -17.93 -53.38 44.63
CA THR A 13 -18.46 -52.77 43.42
C THR A 13 -17.68 -51.47 43.13
N LEU A 14 -16.90 -51.48 42.07
CA LEU A 14 -16.18 -50.27 41.55
C LEU A 14 -17.14 -49.45 40.65
N VAL A 15 -17.65 -48.36 41.17
CA VAL A 15 -18.43 -47.40 40.39
C VAL A 15 -17.44 -46.56 39.62
N LEU A 16 -17.32 -46.80 38.30
CA LEU A 16 -16.57 -45.94 37.39
C LEU A 16 -17.41 -44.68 37.08
N GLY A 17 -17.06 -43.56 37.70
CA GLY A 17 -17.59 -42.25 37.34
C GLY A 17 -17.01 -41.76 35.99
N PHE A 18 -17.85 -41.70 34.98
CA PHE A 18 -17.51 -41.14 33.68
C PHE A 18 -17.57 -39.59 33.80
N ALA A 19 -16.44 -38.93 34.03
CA ALA A 19 -16.32 -37.48 33.94
C ALA A 19 -16.23 -37.10 32.46
N ALA A 20 -17.34 -36.63 31.89
CA ALA A 20 -17.37 -36.01 30.55
C ALA A 20 -16.69 -34.64 30.64
N ALA A 21 -15.43 -34.57 30.21
CA ALA A 21 -14.75 -33.30 30.00
C ALA A 21 -15.33 -32.62 28.76
N LEU A 22 -16.17 -31.58 28.97
CA LEU A 22 -16.59 -30.65 27.93
C LEU A 22 -15.37 -29.83 27.55
N ALA A 23 -14.64 -30.24 26.51
CA ALA A 23 -13.64 -29.42 25.87
C ALA A 23 -14.38 -28.29 25.14
N ALA A 24 -14.46 -27.11 25.75
CA ALA A 24 -14.85 -25.87 25.07
C ALA A 24 -13.79 -25.58 24.02
N SER A 25 -14.07 -25.93 22.76
CA SER A 25 -13.31 -25.47 21.61
C SER A 25 -13.53 -23.96 21.49
N LEU A 26 -12.58 -23.20 22.04
CA LEU A 26 -12.45 -21.75 21.69
C LEU A 26 -12.33 -21.66 20.18
N PRO A 27 -13.13 -20.81 19.50
CA PRO A 27 -12.89 -20.55 18.10
C PRO A 27 -11.47 -20.00 18.00
N ALA A 28 -10.60 -20.70 17.28
CA ALA A 28 -9.33 -20.16 16.85
C ALA A 28 -9.68 -18.88 16.11
N ALA A 29 -9.35 -17.73 16.70
CA ALA A 29 -9.36 -16.47 15.99
C ALA A 29 -8.51 -16.71 14.74
N SER A 30 -9.13 -16.68 13.57
CA SER A 30 -8.44 -16.72 12.30
C SER A 30 -7.42 -15.59 12.37
N GLU A 31 -6.14 -15.91 12.52
CA GLU A 31 -5.08 -14.95 12.26
C GLU A 31 -5.28 -14.53 10.82
N GLU A 32 -5.94 -13.38 10.64
CA GLU A 32 -6.10 -12.68 9.38
C GLU A 32 -4.67 -12.53 8.86
N SER A 33 -4.33 -13.28 7.82
CA SER A 33 -3.00 -13.35 7.26
C SER A 33 -2.54 -11.93 7.00
N ALA A 34 -1.70 -11.41 7.90
CA ALA A 34 -1.22 -10.04 7.81
C ALA A 34 -0.40 -9.95 6.52
N GLY A 35 -1.03 -9.49 5.44
CA GLY A 35 -0.40 -9.37 4.14
C GLY A 35 0.91 -8.59 4.26
N THR A 36 1.87 -8.86 3.40
CA THR A 36 3.16 -8.17 3.39
C THR A 36 2.96 -6.67 3.40
N VAL A 37 3.61 -5.99 4.35
CA VAL A 37 3.55 -4.53 4.49
C VAL A 37 4.70 -3.91 3.72
N TYR A 38 4.38 -2.86 3.00
CA TYR A 38 5.31 -2.05 2.22
C TYR A 38 5.30 -0.62 2.70
N ASN A 39 6.46 0.03 2.67
CA ASN A 39 6.55 1.48 2.79
C ASN A 39 6.52 2.09 1.41
N VAL A 40 5.69 3.09 1.23
CA VAL A 40 5.60 3.89 0.01
C VAL A 40 5.93 5.33 0.37
N GLU A 41 6.80 5.95 -0.40
CA GLU A 41 7.19 7.35 -0.24
C GLU A 41 7.07 8.04 -1.59
N ILE A 42 6.46 9.22 -1.62
CA ILE A 42 6.30 10.00 -2.84
C ILE A 42 6.61 11.47 -2.63
N ILE A 43 7.19 12.07 -3.66
CA ILE A 43 7.32 13.53 -3.81
C ILE A 43 6.47 13.95 -5.00
N VAL A 44 5.51 14.84 -4.77
CA VAL A 44 4.77 15.52 -5.85
C VAL A 44 5.45 16.86 -6.12
N PHE A 45 5.72 17.16 -7.36
CA PHE A 45 6.33 18.43 -7.76
C PHE A 45 5.65 18.99 -9.01
N ARG A 46 5.66 20.30 -9.15
CA ARG A 46 5.28 20.99 -10.40
C ARG A 46 6.52 21.37 -11.19
N THR A 47 6.41 21.43 -12.49
CA THR A 47 7.44 22.04 -13.34
C THR A 47 7.38 23.56 -13.20
N ALA A 48 8.54 24.22 -13.17
CA ALA A 48 8.60 25.69 -13.09
C ALA A 48 8.32 26.33 -14.44
N THR A 49 8.83 25.70 -15.52
CA THR A 49 8.59 26.10 -16.91
C THR A 49 8.08 24.90 -17.67
N GLY A 50 7.01 25.07 -18.43
CA GLY A 50 6.53 24.03 -19.34
C GLY A 50 7.63 23.66 -20.33
N GLY A 51 7.89 22.37 -20.50
CA GLY A 51 8.78 21.88 -21.56
C GLY A 51 8.26 22.34 -22.92
N THR A 52 9.19 22.51 -23.87
CA THR A 52 8.99 22.93 -25.26
C THR A 52 7.69 22.39 -25.87
N ALA A 53 7.03 23.28 -26.60
CA ALA A 53 5.76 23.14 -27.30
C ALA A 53 5.53 21.80 -28.04
N GLU A 54 5.24 20.76 -27.28
CA GLU A 54 4.54 19.60 -27.79
C GLU A 54 3.05 19.83 -27.52
N ASN A 55 2.26 19.74 -28.58
CA ASN A 55 0.83 19.98 -28.55
C ASN A 55 0.14 18.82 -27.81
N TRP A 56 0.02 18.91 -26.49
CA TRP A 56 -0.60 17.91 -25.63
C TRP A 56 -2.12 18.13 -25.60
N SER A 57 -2.76 18.09 -26.76
CA SER A 57 -4.20 17.97 -26.84
C SER A 57 -4.60 16.54 -26.50
N GLU A 58 -5.21 16.37 -25.34
CA GLU A 58 -6.24 15.38 -24.94
C GLU A 58 -6.10 13.90 -25.35
N GLU A 59 -4.94 13.37 -25.66
CA GLU A 59 -4.77 11.94 -25.92
C GLU A 59 -3.76 11.24 -24.99
N ALA A 60 -3.88 11.46 -23.68
CA ALA A 60 -3.39 10.46 -22.74
C ALA A 60 -4.46 9.37 -22.63
N GLY A 61 -4.73 8.70 -23.72
CA GLY A 61 -5.51 7.47 -23.74
C GLY A 61 -4.89 6.49 -22.75
N ALA A 62 -5.66 6.13 -21.73
CA ALA A 62 -5.35 5.07 -20.81
C ALA A 62 -4.89 3.83 -21.62
N ARG A 63 -3.59 3.61 -21.71
CA ARG A 63 -3.07 2.31 -22.13
C ARG A 63 -3.34 1.35 -20.99
N SER A 64 -4.59 0.85 -20.96
CA SER A 64 -4.94 -0.32 -20.20
C SER A 64 -4.15 -1.47 -20.83
N ILE A 65 -3.08 -1.91 -20.21
CA ILE A 65 -2.52 -3.22 -20.46
C ILE A 65 -3.51 -4.20 -19.83
N ALA A 66 -4.51 -4.59 -20.58
CA ALA A 66 -5.38 -5.70 -20.25
C ALA A 66 -4.55 -6.98 -20.37
N GLY A 67 -3.90 -7.35 -19.31
CA GLY A 67 -3.39 -8.69 -19.08
C GLY A 67 -4.53 -9.52 -18.53
N ASP A 68 -5.04 -10.41 -19.34
CA ASP A 68 -6.00 -11.45 -18.99
C ASP A 68 -5.34 -12.41 -18.01
N GLU A 69 -5.54 -12.20 -16.70
CA GLU A 69 -5.28 -13.19 -15.66
C GLU A 69 -6.56 -13.38 -14.86
N SER A 70 -7.29 -14.44 -15.22
CA SER A 70 -8.40 -14.94 -14.43
C SER A 70 -7.90 -15.44 -13.07
N ALA A 71 -7.72 -14.50 -12.12
CA ALA A 71 -7.48 -14.83 -10.73
C ALA A 71 -8.82 -15.12 -10.06
N SER A 72 -9.19 -16.39 -10.01
CA SER A 72 -10.28 -16.91 -9.18
C SER A 72 -9.83 -16.96 -7.73
N GLY A 73 -9.67 -15.79 -7.11
CA GLY A 73 -9.36 -15.58 -5.69
C GLY A 73 -10.17 -14.42 -5.17
N SER A 74 -10.50 -14.38 -3.89
CA SER A 74 -11.13 -13.23 -3.26
C SER A 74 -10.25 -11.99 -3.50
N MET A 75 -10.80 -10.95 -4.13
CA MET A 75 -10.08 -9.70 -4.39
C MET A 75 -9.74 -9.03 -3.06
N GLN A 76 -8.47 -9.06 -2.69
CA GLN A 76 -8.00 -8.42 -1.46
C GLN A 76 -7.75 -6.94 -1.74
N VAL A 77 -8.32 -6.08 -0.89
CA VAL A 77 -8.06 -4.64 -0.91
C VAL A 77 -6.93 -4.33 0.06
N GLY A 78 -5.99 -3.50 -0.38
CA GLY A 78 -4.87 -3.05 0.44
C GLY A 78 -5.34 -2.28 1.67
N ARG A 79 -4.60 -2.44 2.78
CA ARG A 79 -4.89 -1.80 4.05
C ARG A 79 -3.83 -0.73 4.35
N PHE A 80 -4.29 0.47 4.70
CA PHE A 80 -3.43 1.51 5.23
C PHE A 80 -3.00 1.14 6.66
N VAL A 81 -1.69 1.17 6.92
CA VAL A 81 -1.11 0.84 8.23
C VAL A 81 -0.83 2.11 9.04
N GLY A 82 -0.20 3.11 8.44
CA GLY A 82 0.09 4.36 9.11
C GLY A 82 1.05 5.24 8.32
N MET A 83 1.13 6.52 8.72
CA MET A 83 2.14 7.45 8.19
C MET A 83 3.52 7.15 8.78
N LEU A 84 4.55 7.32 7.97
CA LEU A 84 5.93 7.25 8.43
C LEU A 84 6.40 8.62 8.95
N PRO A 85 7.15 8.65 10.06
CA PRO A 85 7.73 9.90 10.55
C PRO A 85 8.78 10.42 9.56
N PRO A 86 8.96 11.75 9.43
CA PRO A 86 9.91 12.35 8.51
C PRO A 86 11.36 11.84 8.63
N ALA A 87 11.76 11.41 9.82
CA ALA A 87 13.08 10.82 10.06
C ALA A 87 13.29 9.46 9.35
N ALA A 88 12.21 8.80 8.94
CA ALA A 88 12.25 7.53 8.19
C ALA A 88 12.19 7.73 6.67
N TRP A 89 12.04 8.95 6.18
CA TRP A 89 11.94 9.26 4.76
C TRP A 89 13.30 9.13 4.07
N GLN A 90 13.31 8.53 2.90
CA GLN A 90 14.53 8.23 2.14
C GLN A 90 14.73 9.18 0.95
N LEU A 91 13.72 9.96 0.58
CA LEU A 91 13.77 10.90 -0.54
C LEU A 91 14.08 12.36 -0.14
N ASN A 92 14.38 12.64 1.14
CA ASN A 92 14.66 13.99 1.64
C ASN A 92 15.78 14.71 0.87
N GLU A 93 16.86 13.99 0.55
CA GLU A 93 17.97 14.55 -0.25
C GLU A 93 17.53 14.87 -1.68
N LEU A 94 16.70 14.00 -2.26
CA LEU A 94 16.17 14.21 -3.61
C LEU A 94 15.23 15.43 -3.65
N GLU A 95 14.35 15.57 -2.66
CA GLU A 95 13.51 16.75 -2.52
C GLU A 95 14.34 18.04 -2.47
N SER A 96 15.41 18.04 -1.67
CA SER A 96 16.31 19.18 -1.56
C SER A 96 16.98 19.52 -2.90
N ARG A 97 17.40 18.52 -3.66
CA ARG A 97 17.97 18.71 -5.01
C ARG A 97 16.94 19.24 -5.99
N LEU A 98 15.69 18.76 -5.95
CA LEU A 98 14.61 19.29 -6.79
C LEU A 98 14.39 20.79 -6.51
N ARG A 99 14.33 21.18 -5.24
CA ARG A 99 14.20 22.60 -4.85
C ARG A 99 15.37 23.44 -5.35
N ALA A 100 16.59 22.91 -5.27
CA ALA A 100 17.79 23.63 -5.69
C ALA A 100 17.91 23.77 -7.22
N SER A 101 17.25 22.91 -7.99
CA SER A 101 17.34 22.92 -9.46
C SER A 101 16.68 24.14 -10.11
N GLY A 102 15.70 24.76 -9.43
CA GLY A 102 14.88 25.85 -9.98
C GLY A 102 13.90 25.42 -11.07
N SER A 103 14.09 24.23 -11.67
CA SER A 103 13.22 23.69 -12.73
C SER A 103 12.01 22.96 -12.19
N PHE A 104 12.09 22.48 -10.95
CA PHE A 104 11.04 21.72 -10.30
C PHE A 104 10.74 22.28 -8.91
N VAL A 105 9.47 22.34 -8.57
CA VAL A 105 9.02 22.86 -7.28
C VAL A 105 8.28 21.73 -6.54
N PRO A 106 8.92 21.03 -5.59
CA PRO A 106 8.22 20.10 -4.72
C PRO A 106 7.09 20.79 -3.97
N VAL A 107 5.89 20.22 -4.05
CA VAL A 107 4.67 20.75 -3.43
C VAL A 107 4.13 19.86 -2.33
N ALA A 108 4.48 18.57 -2.34
CA ALA A 108 4.17 17.64 -1.27
C ALA A 108 5.23 16.54 -1.20
N HIS A 109 5.48 16.06 0.02
CA HIS A 109 6.29 14.89 0.32
C HIS A 109 5.58 14.08 1.39
N ALA A 110 5.31 12.82 1.13
CA ALA A 110 4.59 11.95 2.05
C ALA A 110 5.15 10.54 2.00
N ALA A 111 5.14 9.87 3.16
CA ALA A 111 5.50 8.47 3.25
C ALA A 111 4.59 7.73 4.23
N TRP A 112 4.19 6.51 3.87
CA TRP A 112 3.27 5.69 4.67
C TRP A 112 3.55 4.20 4.48
N SER A 113 2.97 3.39 5.35
CA SER A 113 3.00 1.93 5.26
C SER A 113 1.62 1.41 4.88
N GLN A 114 1.57 0.43 3.99
CA GLN A 114 0.34 -0.24 3.56
C GLN A 114 0.59 -1.69 3.13
N THR A 115 -0.46 -2.49 3.05
CA THR A 115 -0.44 -3.75 2.30
C THR A 115 -0.83 -3.50 0.85
N ALA A 116 -0.45 -4.40 -0.06
CA ALA A 116 -0.88 -4.31 -1.46
C ALA A 116 -2.29 -4.90 -1.64
N SER A 117 -3.02 -4.33 -2.59
CA SER A 117 -4.26 -4.91 -3.13
C SER A 117 -3.93 -6.04 -4.11
N SER A 118 -4.90 -6.88 -4.44
CA SER A 118 -4.80 -7.81 -5.56
C SER A 118 -4.69 -7.04 -6.87
N TRP A 119 -3.92 -7.58 -7.81
CA TRP A 119 -3.74 -6.99 -9.14
C TRP A 119 -5.10 -6.73 -9.83
N GLY A 120 -5.25 -5.54 -10.42
CA GLY A 120 -6.44 -5.13 -11.15
C GLY A 120 -7.55 -4.52 -10.30
N THR A 121 -7.44 -4.50 -8.96
CA THR A 121 -8.46 -3.87 -8.10
C THR A 121 -8.46 -2.36 -8.21
N ARG A 122 -7.30 -1.75 -8.47
CA ARG A 122 -7.07 -0.29 -8.48
C ARG A 122 -7.60 0.44 -7.24
N ALA A 123 -7.72 -0.30 -6.14
CA ALA A 123 -8.13 0.24 -4.85
C ALA A 123 -6.96 1.00 -4.23
N GLY A 124 -7.09 2.31 -4.17
CA GLY A 124 -6.06 3.20 -3.67
C GLY A 124 -6.50 4.06 -2.50
N PHE A 125 -5.55 4.75 -1.89
CA PHE A 125 -5.81 5.72 -0.84
C PHE A 125 -5.84 7.13 -1.43
N PRO A 126 -6.86 7.93 -1.11
CA PRO A 126 -6.94 9.31 -1.56
C PRO A 126 -5.75 10.11 -1.03
N VAL A 127 -5.24 11.05 -1.83
CA VAL A 127 -4.06 11.86 -1.48
C VAL A 127 -4.21 12.59 -0.16
N THR A 128 -5.42 13.02 0.19
CA THR A 128 -5.71 13.66 1.48
C THR A 128 -5.47 12.74 2.67
N ARG A 129 -5.78 11.43 2.54
CA ARG A 129 -5.49 10.44 3.57
C ARG A 129 -3.99 10.21 3.74
N LEU A 130 -3.21 10.47 2.70
CA LEU A 130 -1.76 10.35 2.69
C LEU A 130 -1.05 11.62 3.17
N GLY A 131 -1.80 12.59 3.73
CA GLY A 131 -1.25 13.85 4.21
C GLY A 131 -0.81 14.82 3.11
N ILE A 132 -1.30 14.62 1.88
CA ILE A 132 -1.00 15.49 0.74
C ILE A 132 -2.15 16.48 0.56
N GLU A 133 -1.92 17.70 1.06
CA GLU A 133 -2.89 18.80 1.07
C GLU A 133 -2.43 19.90 0.11
N VAL A 134 -2.45 19.61 -1.20
CA VAL A 134 -2.12 20.56 -2.26
C VAL A 134 -3.42 21.12 -2.84
N PRO A 135 -3.62 22.45 -2.85
CA PRO A 135 -4.83 23.04 -3.42
C PRO A 135 -5.07 22.60 -4.88
N GLY A 136 -6.27 22.06 -5.13
CA GLY A 136 -6.68 21.60 -6.44
C GLY A 136 -6.17 20.21 -6.85
N LEU A 137 -5.29 19.57 -6.06
CA LEU A 137 -4.84 18.21 -6.29
C LEU A 137 -5.79 17.20 -5.64
N THR A 138 -6.29 16.27 -6.44
CA THR A 138 -7.18 15.18 -6.02
C THR A 138 -6.73 13.86 -6.62
N GLY A 139 -7.34 12.76 -6.17
CA GLY A 139 -7.06 11.44 -6.71
C GLY A 139 -6.51 10.48 -5.66
N SER A 140 -5.90 9.41 -6.12
CA SER A 140 -5.46 8.31 -5.26
C SER A 140 -4.13 7.69 -5.72
N VAL A 141 -3.46 7.05 -4.76
CA VAL A 141 -2.28 6.21 -4.97
C VAL A 141 -2.65 4.79 -4.57
N TYR A 142 -2.34 3.82 -5.40
CA TYR A 142 -2.62 2.40 -5.14
C TYR A 142 -1.38 1.54 -5.35
N LEU A 143 -1.26 0.52 -4.52
CA LEU A 143 -0.21 -0.48 -4.59
C LEU A 143 -0.87 -1.84 -4.80
N GLU A 144 -0.50 -2.53 -5.88
CA GLU A 144 -1.07 -3.81 -6.26
C GLU A 144 0.00 -4.88 -6.37
N HIS A 145 -0.34 -6.09 -6.01
CA HIS A 145 0.52 -7.25 -6.12
C HIS A 145 -0.19 -8.37 -6.89
N GLY A 146 0.43 -8.77 -7.98
CA GLY A 146 0.14 -9.99 -8.74
C GLY A 146 1.41 -10.83 -8.80
N GLN A 147 1.88 -11.15 -9.99
CA GLN A 147 3.21 -11.72 -10.18
C GLN A 147 4.31 -10.72 -9.77
N PHE A 148 4.05 -9.43 -9.92
CA PHE A 148 4.95 -8.34 -9.56
C PHE A 148 4.21 -7.28 -8.74
N LEU A 149 4.98 -6.45 -8.07
CA LEU A 149 4.47 -5.28 -7.37
C LEU A 149 4.32 -4.12 -8.36
N HIS A 150 3.18 -3.45 -8.31
CA HIS A 150 2.87 -2.30 -9.14
C HIS A 150 2.41 -1.14 -8.28
N LEU A 151 2.91 0.04 -8.58
CA LEU A 151 2.44 1.29 -8.01
C LEU A 151 1.71 2.07 -9.08
N GLY A 152 0.49 2.51 -8.77
CA GLY A 152 -0.33 3.30 -9.67
C GLY A 152 -0.73 4.62 -9.06
N LEU A 153 -0.84 5.61 -9.90
CA LEU A 153 -1.27 6.97 -9.60
C LEU A 153 -2.49 7.28 -10.48
N SER A 154 -3.52 7.80 -9.85
CA SER A 154 -4.67 8.42 -10.53
C SER A 154 -4.88 9.78 -9.90
N LEU A 155 -4.18 10.79 -10.43
CA LEU A 155 -4.11 12.14 -9.89
C LEU A 155 -4.67 13.13 -10.89
N THR A 156 -5.42 14.10 -10.37
CA THR A 156 -5.92 15.22 -11.14
C THR A 156 -5.61 16.49 -10.39
N TRP A 157 -4.97 17.45 -11.07
CA TRP A 157 -4.61 18.73 -10.47
C TRP A 157 -5.20 19.90 -11.25
N THR A 158 -6.12 20.62 -10.60
CA THR A 158 -6.66 21.89 -11.09
C THR A 158 -5.73 23.01 -10.62
N MET A 159 -4.91 23.54 -11.50
CA MET A 159 -3.89 24.53 -11.16
C MET A 159 -4.40 25.96 -11.28
N GLY A 160 -4.24 26.75 -10.19
CA GLY A 160 -4.51 28.19 -10.23
C GLY A 160 -3.45 28.97 -11.04
N ALA A 161 -2.23 28.46 -11.11
CA ALA A 161 -1.12 29.00 -11.88
C ALA A 161 -0.38 27.84 -12.55
N PRO A 162 -0.80 27.45 -13.78
CA PRO A 162 -0.08 26.42 -14.54
C PRO A 162 1.35 26.88 -14.91
N PRO A 163 2.27 25.96 -15.22
CA PRO A 163 3.59 26.31 -15.74
C PRO A 163 3.51 27.11 -17.03
N ASP A 164 4.40 28.09 -17.19
CA ASP A 164 4.53 28.86 -18.42
C ASP A 164 4.90 27.92 -19.59
N GLY A 165 4.41 28.26 -20.80
CA GLY A 165 4.73 27.51 -22.02
C GLY A 165 3.78 26.32 -22.32
N LEU A 166 2.87 25.95 -21.43
CA LEU A 166 1.87 24.92 -21.71
C LEU A 166 0.63 25.45 -22.46
N GLY A 167 0.51 26.76 -22.65
CA GLY A 167 -0.69 27.38 -23.27
C GLY A 167 -1.95 27.24 -22.39
N ALA A 168 -1.80 26.91 -21.13
CA ALA A 168 -2.87 26.66 -20.18
C ALA A 168 -3.10 27.88 -19.29
N GLY A 169 -4.38 28.22 -19.04
CA GLY A 169 -4.77 29.30 -18.13
C GLY A 169 -5.08 28.81 -16.71
N PRO A 170 -5.32 29.75 -15.77
CA PRO A 170 -5.77 29.42 -14.44
C PRO A 170 -7.04 28.53 -14.46
N GLY A 171 -7.09 27.52 -13.58
CA GLY A 171 -8.19 26.57 -13.53
C GLY A 171 -8.07 25.38 -14.49
N THR A 172 -7.02 25.32 -15.32
CA THR A 172 -6.77 24.16 -16.17
C THR A 172 -6.52 22.92 -15.31
N GLN A 173 -7.12 21.83 -15.74
CA GLN A 173 -7.02 20.52 -15.10
C GLN A 173 -6.02 19.64 -15.84
N PHE A 174 -5.09 19.07 -15.11
CA PHE A 174 -4.08 18.13 -15.60
C PHE A 174 -4.27 16.78 -14.93
N THR A 175 -4.18 15.70 -15.70
CA THR A 175 -4.40 14.34 -15.18
C THR A 175 -3.21 13.45 -15.43
N LEU A 176 -2.72 12.81 -14.36
CA LEU A 176 -1.67 11.79 -14.41
C LEU A 176 -2.29 10.45 -13.97
N ASN A 177 -2.51 9.55 -14.92
CA ASN A 177 -3.06 8.23 -14.66
C ASN A 177 -2.11 7.17 -15.21
N GLU A 178 -1.28 6.63 -14.36
CA GLU A 178 -0.23 5.71 -14.75
C GLU A 178 0.00 4.63 -13.70
N THR A 179 0.26 3.40 -14.16
CA THR A 179 0.65 2.26 -13.33
C THR A 179 1.96 1.69 -13.83
N ARG A 180 2.93 1.49 -12.93
CA ARG A 180 4.23 0.92 -13.25
C ARG A 180 4.56 -0.26 -12.35
N ARG A 181 5.22 -1.27 -12.92
CA ARG A 181 5.92 -2.27 -12.13
C ARG A 181 7.04 -1.58 -11.35
N VAL A 182 7.11 -1.82 -10.03
CA VAL A 182 8.12 -1.23 -9.16
C VAL A 182 9.01 -2.31 -8.56
N ARG A 183 10.28 -1.96 -8.32
CA ARG A 183 11.23 -2.76 -7.55
C ARG A 183 11.57 -2.03 -6.27
N PHE A 184 11.92 -2.79 -5.24
CA PHE A 184 12.33 -2.19 -3.97
C PHE A 184 13.59 -1.35 -4.14
N TYR A 185 13.60 -0.20 -3.45
CA TYR A 185 14.69 0.78 -3.44
C TYR A 185 14.97 1.44 -4.80
N GLU A 186 14.15 1.20 -5.81
CA GLU A 186 14.20 1.86 -7.10
C GLU A 186 13.29 3.09 -7.11
N ARG A 187 13.83 4.22 -7.58
CA ARG A 187 13.06 5.45 -7.75
C ARG A 187 12.28 5.37 -9.05
N ASN A 188 10.98 5.52 -8.97
CA ASN A 188 10.09 5.51 -10.11
C ASN A 188 9.61 6.93 -10.36
N TYR A 189 9.72 7.37 -11.60
CA TYR A 189 9.33 8.70 -12.01
C TYR A 189 8.06 8.62 -12.88
N TYR A 190 7.02 9.35 -12.47
CA TYR A 190 5.76 9.49 -13.19
C TYR A 190 5.70 10.90 -13.72
N ASP A 191 5.57 11.05 -15.02
CA ASP A 191 5.76 12.32 -15.70
C ASP A 191 4.48 12.84 -16.35
N HIS A 192 4.29 14.14 -16.21
CA HIS A 192 3.29 14.92 -16.92
C HIS A 192 3.88 16.32 -17.15
N PRO A 193 3.59 17.00 -18.27
CA PRO A 193 4.18 18.31 -18.57
C PRO A 193 4.02 19.37 -17.47
N ALA A 194 2.92 19.35 -16.74
CA ALA A 194 2.64 20.33 -15.69
C ALA A 194 3.17 19.94 -14.30
N PHE A 195 3.26 18.65 -14.02
CA PHE A 195 3.68 18.13 -12.72
C PHE A 195 4.17 16.68 -12.83
N GLY A 196 4.85 16.21 -11.82
CA GLY A 196 5.27 14.81 -11.77
C GLY A 196 5.29 14.27 -10.35
N VAL A 197 5.51 12.97 -10.26
CA VAL A 197 5.66 12.26 -8.99
C VAL A 197 6.91 11.40 -9.05
N ILE A 198 7.73 11.47 -8.01
CA ILE A 198 8.79 10.51 -7.76
C ILE A 198 8.33 9.60 -6.64
N ALA A 199 8.42 8.30 -6.85
CA ALA A 199 7.99 7.30 -5.89
C ALA A 199 9.09 6.30 -5.56
N LEU A 200 9.11 5.86 -4.31
CA LEU A 200 9.97 4.81 -3.78
C LEU A 200 9.12 3.82 -3.01
N VAL A 201 9.34 2.52 -3.26
CA VAL A 201 8.71 1.45 -2.50
C VAL A 201 9.79 0.62 -1.81
N THR A 202 9.62 0.36 -0.51
CA THR A 202 10.52 -0.49 0.25
C THR A 202 9.72 -1.50 1.08
N PRO A 203 10.28 -2.68 1.39
CA PRO A 203 9.64 -3.57 2.35
C PRO A 203 9.61 -2.90 3.72
N ALA A 204 8.46 -2.93 4.40
CA ALA A 204 8.43 -2.54 5.80
C ALA A 204 9.22 -3.58 6.59
N GLN A 205 10.18 -3.12 7.39
CA GLN A 205 10.84 -4.01 8.33
C GLN A 205 9.78 -4.42 9.37
N GLY A 206 9.43 -5.71 9.40
CA GLY A 206 8.60 -6.25 10.46
C GLY A 206 9.19 -5.94 11.83
N PRO A 207 8.40 -5.94 12.92
CA PRO A 207 8.94 -5.77 14.25
C PRO A 207 10.07 -6.78 14.45
N ARG A 208 11.28 -6.25 14.74
CA ARG A 208 12.45 -7.08 15.00
C ARG A 208 12.12 -7.98 16.17
N ALA A 209 12.02 -9.30 15.94
CA ALA A 209 11.84 -10.24 17.01
C ALA A 209 12.87 -9.96 18.09
N PRO A 210 12.50 -9.85 19.39
CA PRO A 210 13.47 -9.67 20.45
C PRO A 210 14.47 -10.80 20.34
N GLY A 211 15.74 -10.45 20.18
CA GLY A 211 16.84 -11.39 20.03
C GLY A 211 16.79 -12.45 21.17
N ARG A 212 16.85 -13.71 20.80
CA ARG A 212 17.08 -14.83 21.71
C ARG A 212 18.51 -14.83 22.17
#